data_bcc7f5b30adadf53ace14660cee92ad8
#
_entry.id   bcc7f5b30adadf53ace14660cee92ad8
#
_cell.length_a   1.000
_cell.length_b   1.000
_cell.length_c   1.000
_cell.angle_alpha   90.00
_cell.angle_beta   90.00
_cell.angle_gamma   90.00
#
_symmetry.space_group_name_H-M   'P 1'
#
loop_
_entity.id
_entity.type
_entity.pdbx_description
1 polymer ?
#
loop_
_entity_poly.entity_id
_entity_poly.type
_entity_poly.pdbx_seq_one_letter_code
_entity_poly.pdbx_strand_id
1 'polypeptide(L)'
;LQWNYEKKTSYEFMGNFDFDIKFTDWLTFASVNSYKYNNILFKGYNDPRSKAGEADNGLLQDKTTTSYRVYSNQLLRFNKVFDKHSINAILAYEWNSYTREIKDQTAASFAPGFSVADVATTPKTIKGSQEEWAVQSYLFNANYAYDNRYLLSFSFRRDGASNFGEDAKYGNFFSVSGGWNIHQEEFFKAKDWVQQLKLRASYGSVGNRPTELYSQYTLYAMSTGYNGDPGAVIAQKENKNLTWEKTYTAGVGIDAILFDRLTINLDYYNKKTTDLLYKVPLPGVTGITGIYRNVGSVKNNGFEVSLGVDILKGGDWNWSVAANLGLNRNKITELYGGKSEIITANAGTSYYIYMDKILTPGQDVDTWYGTEWAGVDPQTGAPLWYTTNEKGERITTSDYSEASKHQTILGKLSPDFYGGFSTKLSWEN
;
A
#
# COMPACT_ATOMS: atom_id res chain seq x y z
N LEU A 1 21.75 -8.06 34.18
CA LEU A 1 21.76 -7.83 32.73
C LEU A 1 22.62 -8.84 31.95
N GLN A 2 23.61 -9.46 32.55
CA GLN A 2 24.46 -10.50 31.91
C GLN A 2 23.73 -11.84 31.72
N TRP A 3 22.60 -12.05 32.34
CA TRP A 3 21.88 -13.32 32.35
C TRP A 3 20.78 -13.42 31.31
N ASN A 4 20.14 -12.30 31.01
CA ASN A 4 19.07 -12.24 29.99
C ASN A 4 19.69 -11.90 28.63
N TYR A 5 19.17 -12.52 27.58
CA TYR A 5 19.57 -12.19 26.23
C TYR A 5 18.45 -12.45 25.23
N GLU A 6 18.49 -11.69 24.14
CA GLU A 6 17.77 -11.96 22.91
C GLU A 6 18.78 -12.08 21.79
N LYS A 7 18.71 -13.16 21.05
CA LYS A 7 19.58 -13.40 19.89
C LYS A 7 18.72 -13.70 18.68
N LYS A 8 18.89 -12.90 17.62
CA LYS A 8 18.29 -13.13 16.32
C LYS A 8 19.40 -13.39 15.31
N THR A 9 19.35 -14.54 14.66
CA THR A 9 20.27 -14.92 13.59
C THR A 9 19.46 -15.14 12.31
N SER A 10 19.87 -14.52 11.21
CA SER A 10 19.22 -14.69 9.91
C SER A 10 20.20 -15.31 8.93
N TYR A 11 19.77 -16.35 8.26
CA TYR A 11 20.46 -16.97 7.14
C TYR A 11 19.65 -16.73 5.89
N GLU A 12 20.22 -16.02 4.93
CA GLU A 12 19.59 -15.73 3.66
C GLU A 12 20.41 -16.32 2.52
N PHE A 13 19.73 -17.02 1.62
CA PHE A 13 20.27 -17.46 0.34
C PHE A 13 19.40 -16.92 -0.77
N MET A 14 20.00 -16.29 -1.77
CA MET A 14 19.31 -15.85 -2.99
C MET A 14 20.11 -16.32 -4.21
N GLY A 15 19.45 -17.04 -5.10
CA GLY A 15 19.99 -17.46 -6.38
C GLY A 15 19.14 -16.89 -7.51
N ASN A 16 19.81 -16.33 -8.52
CA ASN A 16 19.17 -15.89 -9.76
C ASN A 16 19.73 -16.71 -10.92
N PHE A 17 18.87 -17.07 -11.83
CA PHE A 17 19.22 -17.77 -13.07
C PHE A 17 18.48 -17.12 -14.23
N ASP A 18 19.22 -16.35 -15.02
CA ASP A 18 18.69 -15.57 -16.11
C ASP A 18 19.43 -15.95 -17.40
N PHE A 19 18.69 -16.05 -18.50
CA PHE A 19 19.30 -16.25 -19.82
C PHE A 19 18.43 -15.64 -20.92
N ASP A 20 19.09 -15.24 -22.00
CA ASP A 20 18.47 -14.73 -23.22
C ASP A 20 18.83 -15.61 -24.41
N ILE A 21 17.83 -15.91 -25.23
CA ILE A 21 18.00 -16.62 -26.53
C ILE A 21 17.55 -15.64 -27.62
N LYS A 22 18.48 -15.18 -28.43
CA LYS A 22 18.20 -14.38 -29.62
C LYS A 22 17.84 -15.27 -30.80
N PHE A 23 16.59 -15.23 -31.23
CA PHE A 23 16.15 -15.93 -32.43
C PHE A 23 16.48 -15.15 -33.70
N THR A 24 16.35 -13.82 -33.62
CA THR A 24 16.70 -12.87 -34.68
C THR A 24 17.16 -11.55 -34.01
N ASP A 25 17.60 -10.57 -34.82
CA ASP A 25 17.99 -9.25 -34.32
C ASP A 25 16.82 -8.49 -33.65
N TRP A 26 15.60 -8.89 -33.93
CA TRP A 26 14.37 -8.23 -33.44
C TRP A 26 13.52 -9.10 -32.51
N LEU A 27 13.86 -10.40 -32.32
CA LEU A 27 13.10 -11.34 -31.48
C LEU A 27 14.03 -12.06 -30.49
N THR A 28 13.78 -11.85 -29.21
CA THR A 28 14.54 -12.47 -28.10
C THR A 28 13.59 -13.10 -27.10
N PHE A 29 13.86 -14.33 -26.73
CA PHE A 29 13.27 -14.95 -25.55
C PHE A 29 14.19 -14.71 -24.36
N ALA A 30 13.60 -14.25 -23.24
CA ALA A 30 14.30 -14.03 -21.97
C ALA A 30 13.62 -14.84 -20.86
N SER A 31 14.43 -15.48 -20.05
CA SER A 31 13.97 -16.21 -18.86
C SER A 31 14.66 -15.62 -17.62
N VAL A 32 13.87 -15.09 -16.69
CA VAL A 32 14.36 -14.48 -15.46
C VAL A 32 13.80 -15.26 -14.28
N ASN A 33 14.67 -15.88 -13.49
CA ASN A 33 14.25 -16.73 -12.40
C ASN A 33 15.00 -16.37 -11.13
N SER A 34 14.30 -16.38 -10.00
CA SER A 34 14.86 -16.11 -8.70
C SER A 34 14.30 -17.07 -7.65
N TYR A 35 15.19 -17.58 -6.82
CA TYR A 35 14.85 -18.34 -5.63
C TYR A 35 15.44 -17.64 -4.41
N LYS A 36 14.61 -17.34 -3.43
CA LYS A 36 15.04 -16.75 -2.16
C LYS A 36 14.59 -17.63 -1.01
N TYR A 37 15.58 -18.03 -0.19
CA TYR A 37 15.38 -18.73 1.07
C TYR A 37 15.83 -17.84 2.21
N ASN A 38 15.02 -17.75 3.26
CA ASN A 38 15.39 -17.04 4.49
C ASN A 38 14.98 -17.88 5.71
N ASN A 39 15.92 -18.07 6.62
CA ASN A 39 15.70 -18.75 7.89
C ASN A 39 16.12 -17.82 9.02
N ILE A 40 15.19 -17.47 9.89
CA ILE A 40 15.38 -16.60 11.03
C ILE A 40 15.24 -17.44 12.31
N LEU A 41 16.32 -17.51 13.07
CA LEU A 41 16.35 -18.12 14.39
C LEU A 41 16.29 -17.01 15.43
N PHE A 42 15.29 -17.04 16.29
CA PHE A 42 15.16 -16.14 17.41
C PHE A 42 15.22 -16.95 18.69
N LYS A 43 16.06 -16.53 19.63
CA LYS A 43 16.17 -17.11 20.98
C LYS A 43 16.17 -16.00 22.01
N GLY A 44 15.13 -15.95 22.83
CA GLY A 44 15.03 -15.07 23.98
C GLY A 44 15.09 -15.86 25.27
N TYR A 45 15.94 -15.45 26.19
CA TYR A 45 16.09 -16.11 27.51
C TYR A 45 16.10 -15.08 28.63
N ASN A 46 15.25 -15.30 29.62
CA ASN A 46 15.22 -14.60 30.89
C ASN A 46 15.61 -15.57 32.01
N ASP A 47 16.73 -15.30 32.64
CA ASP A 47 17.27 -16.14 33.75
C ASP A 47 16.38 -16.01 34.99
N PRO A 48 16.13 -17.10 35.74
CA PRO A 48 15.32 -17.07 36.97
C PRO A 48 15.78 -16.08 38.02
N ARG A 49 17.07 -15.71 38.04
CA ARG A 49 17.62 -14.72 38.98
C ARG A 49 17.34 -13.27 38.57
N SER A 50 16.85 -13.04 37.34
CA SER A 50 16.52 -11.72 36.86
C SER A 50 15.09 -11.34 37.20
N LYS A 51 14.82 -10.04 37.37
CA LYS A 51 13.45 -9.54 37.58
C LYS A 51 12.49 -9.94 36.45
N ALA A 52 12.97 -10.06 35.21
CA ALA A 52 12.19 -10.45 34.07
C ALA A 52 11.86 -11.95 34.02
N GLY A 53 12.72 -12.78 34.62
CA GLY A 53 12.53 -14.22 34.65
C GLY A 53 11.94 -14.75 35.98
N GLU A 54 11.82 -13.92 37.03
CA GLU A 54 11.36 -14.31 38.36
C GLU A 54 9.99 -14.96 38.37
N ALA A 55 9.02 -14.33 37.66
CA ALA A 55 7.62 -14.80 37.64
C ALA A 55 7.45 -16.20 37.05
N ASP A 56 8.31 -16.58 36.10
CA ASP A 56 8.27 -17.85 35.39
C ASP A 56 9.38 -18.83 35.87
N ASN A 57 10.16 -18.44 36.89
CA ASN A 57 11.37 -19.14 37.30
C ASN A 57 12.30 -19.44 36.11
N GLY A 58 12.54 -18.42 35.29
CA GLY A 58 13.21 -18.49 33.99
C GLY A 58 12.26 -18.76 32.83
N LEU A 59 12.46 -18.04 31.71
CA LEU A 59 11.65 -18.15 30.52
C LEU A 59 12.54 -18.23 29.29
N LEU A 60 12.32 -19.23 28.45
CA LEU A 60 12.92 -19.38 27.13
C LEU A 60 11.85 -19.24 26.07
N GLN A 61 12.09 -18.41 25.06
CA GLN A 61 11.39 -18.46 23.78
C GLN A 61 12.37 -18.85 22.68
N ASP A 62 12.03 -19.87 21.92
CA ASP A 62 12.80 -20.35 20.78
C ASP A 62 11.87 -20.40 19.56
N LYS A 63 12.17 -19.52 18.57
CA LYS A 63 11.32 -19.33 17.40
C LYS A 63 12.13 -19.45 16.12
N THR A 64 11.67 -20.32 15.23
CA THR A 64 12.21 -20.45 13.89
C THR A 64 11.16 -19.95 12.89
N THR A 65 11.59 -19.05 12.01
CA THR A 65 10.78 -18.60 10.86
C THR A 65 11.52 -18.94 9.60
N THR A 66 10.98 -19.87 8.82
CA THR A 66 11.51 -20.25 7.51
C THR A 66 10.59 -19.69 6.42
N SER A 67 11.18 -19.05 5.42
CA SER A 67 10.41 -18.60 4.25
C SER A 67 11.20 -18.83 2.98
N TYR A 68 10.47 -19.12 1.90
CA TYR A 68 11.02 -19.20 0.57
C TYR A 68 10.08 -18.58 -0.46
N ARG A 69 10.70 -18.00 -1.48
CA ARG A 69 10.01 -17.37 -2.59
C ARG A 69 10.57 -17.88 -3.90
N VAL A 70 9.70 -18.24 -4.79
CA VAL A 70 10.05 -18.60 -6.18
C VAL A 70 9.43 -17.54 -7.09
N TYR A 71 10.27 -16.98 -7.94
CA TYR A 71 9.85 -16.04 -8.99
C TYR A 71 10.37 -16.56 -10.33
N SER A 72 9.51 -16.58 -11.33
CA SER A 72 9.87 -16.95 -12.70
C SER A 72 9.11 -16.03 -13.65
N ASN A 73 9.83 -15.46 -14.62
CA ASN A 73 9.27 -14.60 -15.65
C ASN A 73 9.83 -15.01 -17.00
N GLN A 74 8.95 -15.42 -17.91
CA GLN A 74 9.28 -15.87 -19.26
C GLN A 74 8.79 -14.82 -20.24
N LEU A 75 9.71 -14.18 -20.98
CA LEU A 75 9.42 -13.04 -21.82
C LEU A 75 9.79 -13.33 -23.28
N LEU A 76 8.90 -13.00 -24.19
CA LEU A 76 9.20 -12.88 -25.59
C LEU A 76 9.24 -11.40 -25.95
N ARG A 77 10.42 -10.89 -26.30
CA ARG A 77 10.67 -9.47 -26.60
C ARG A 77 10.79 -9.29 -28.10
N PHE A 78 10.01 -8.40 -28.64
CA PHE A 78 10.04 -7.95 -30.02
C PHE A 78 10.49 -6.50 -30.08
N ASN A 79 11.57 -6.19 -30.80
CA ASN A 79 12.10 -4.85 -30.99
C ASN A 79 12.46 -4.66 -32.45
N LYS A 80 11.77 -3.75 -33.14
CA LYS A 80 12.06 -3.49 -34.55
C LYS A 80 11.87 -2.03 -34.90
N VAL A 81 12.85 -1.50 -35.61
CA VAL A 81 12.78 -0.18 -36.22
C VAL A 81 12.83 -0.36 -37.76
N PHE A 82 11.91 0.26 -38.46
CA PHE A 82 11.87 0.27 -39.92
C PHE A 82 11.37 1.65 -40.39
N ASP A 83 12.21 2.32 -41.16
CA ASP A 83 11.98 3.70 -41.58
C ASP A 83 11.65 4.59 -40.36
N LYS A 84 10.49 5.21 -40.34
CA LYS A 84 10.01 6.07 -39.26
C LYS A 84 9.24 5.34 -38.15
N HIS A 85 9.12 4.04 -38.25
CA HIS A 85 8.34 3.24 -37.32
C HIS A 85 9.27 2.53 -36.31
N SER A 86 8.99 2.67 -35.05
CA SER A 86 9.62 1.90 -33.96
C SER A 86 8.55 1.13 -33.19
N ILE A 87 8.74 -0.18 -33.08
CA ILE A 87 7.84 -1.08 -32.35
C ILE A 87 8.65 -1.84 -31.32
N ASN A 88 8.21 -1.76 -30.05
CA ASN A 88 8.68 -2.59 -28.96
C ASN A 88 7.48 -3.33 -28.39
N ALA A 89 7.51 -4.65 -28.35
CA ALA A 89 6.45 -5.44 -27.74
C ALA A 89 7.01 -6.54 -26.84
N ILE A 90 6.27 -6.88 -25.82
CA ILE A 90 6.59 -7.93 -24.85
C ILE A 90 5.35 -8.78 -24.64
N LEU A 91 5.50 -10.10 -24.79
CA LEU A 91 4.57 -11.09 -24.28
C LEU A 91 5.26 -11.81 -23.12
N ALA A 92 4.61 -11.88 -21.94
CA ALA A 92 5.23 -12.52 -20.80
C ALA A 92 4.27 -13.41 -20.02
N TYR A 93 4.84 -14.45 -19.41
CA TYR A 93 4.22 -15.25 -18.36
C TYR A 93 5.05 -15.15 -17.10
N GLU A 94 4.40 -14.79 -15.98
CA GLU A 94 5.01 -14.59 -14.68
C GLU A 94 4.38 -15.52 -13.64
N TRP A 95 5.22 -16.17 -12.84
CA TRP A 95 4.85 -16.92 -11.66
C TRP A 95 5.59 -16.41 -10.44
N ASN A 96 4.87 -16.20 -9.33
CA ASN A 96 5.43 -15.75 -8.07
C ASN A 96 4.73 -16.47 -6.92
N SER A 97 5.49 -17.21 -6.12
CA SER A 97 4.94 -17.90 -4.94
C SER A 97 5.80 -17.64 -3.72
N TYR A 98 5.16 -17.69 -2.58
CA TYR A 98 5.78 -17.47 -1.28
C TYR A 98 5.18 -18.43 -0.27
N THR A 99 6.05 -19.05 0.53
CA THR A 99 5.68 -19.88 1.66
C THR A 99 6.45 -19.41 2.89
N ARG A 100 5.77 -19.39 4.02
CA ARG A 100 6.34 -19.06 5.32
C ARG A 100 5.88 -20.05 6.36
N GLU A 101 6.83 -20.64 7.08
CA GLU A 101 6.58 -21.54 8.21
C GLU A 101 7.14 -20.89 9.49
N ILE A 102 6.36 -20.93 10.56
CA ILE A 102 6.75 -20.48 11.87
C ILE A 102 6.61 -21.64 12.84
N LYS A 103 7.67 -21.89 13.64
CA LYS A 103 7.69 -22.76 14.81
C LYS A 103 8.08 -21.92 16.00
N ASP A 104 7.26 -21.87 17.02
CA ASP A 104 7.43 -21.03 18.20
C ASP A 104 7.15 -21.86 19.46
N GLN A 105 8.16 -22.03 20.29
CA GLN A 105 8.04 -22.74 21.56
C GLN A 105 8.50 -21.85 22.70
N THR A 106 7.80 -21.96 23.82
CA THR A 106 8.13 -21.25 25.05
C THR A 106 8.10 -22.23 26.20
N ALA A 107 9.17 -22.22 27.01
CA ALA A 107 9.33 -23.07 28.17
C ALA A 107 9.79 -22.24 29.38
N ALA A 108 9.44 -22.72 30.56
CA ALA A 108 9.73 -22.05 31.83
C ALA A 108 10.29 -23.01 32.87
N SER A 109 10.70 -22.46 34.03
CA SER A 109 11.26 -23.18 35.17
C SER A 109 12.60 -23.84 34.86
N PHE A 110 13.62 -22.98 34.75
CA PHE A 110 15.00 -23.34 34.47
C PHE A 110 15.87 -23.33 35.74
N ALA A 111 16.83 -24.21 35.79
CA ALA A 111 17.96 -24.00 36.67
C ALA A 111 18.81 -22.80 36.20
N PRO A 112 19.33 -21.95 37.10
CA PRO A 112 20.10 -20.77 36.73
C PRO A 112 21.27 -21.09 35.77
N GLY A 113 21.40 -20.31 34.70
CA GLY A 113 22.47 -20.46 33.72
C GLY A 113 22.22 -21.47 32.61
N PHE A 114 21.07 -22.16 32.57
CA PHE A 114 20.70 -23.08 31.51
C PHE A 114 19.62 -22.44 30.60
N SER A 115 19.79 -22.52 29.30
CA SER A 115 18.90 -21.90 28.29
C SER A 115 18.58 -22.84 27.13
N VAL A 116 18.43 -24.14 27.42
CA VAL A 116 18.04 -25.16 26.42
C VAL A 116 16.68 -25.70 26.83
N ALA A 117 15.76 -25.86 25.87
CA ALA A 117 14.36 -26.22 26.13
C ALA A 117 14.20 -27.55 26.89
N ASP A 118 15.13 -28.52 26.67
CA ASP A 118 15.10 -29.84 27.29
C ASP A 118 15.29 -29.82 28.82
N VAL A 119 15.92 -28.76 29.36
CA VAL A 119 16.15 -28.65 30.83
C VAL A 119 15.02 -27.83 31.51
N ALA A 120 14.04 -27.37 30.78
CA ALA A 120 12.86 -26.71 31.34
C ALA A 120 11.89 -27.74 31.92
N THR A 121 11.37 -27.48 33.14
CA THR A 121 10.38 -28.38 33.74
C THR A 121 8.95 -28.05 33.39
N THR A 122 8.70 -26.87 32.80
CA THR A 122 7.35 -26.40 32.50
C THR A 122 7.23 -25.95 31.05
N PRO A 123 6.66 -26.76 30.12
CA PRO A 123 6.32 -26.29 28.79
C PRO A 123 5.17 -25.27 28.89
N LYS A 124 5.31 -24.10 28.27
CA LYS A 124 4.30 -23.03 28.27
C LYS A 124 3.49 -23.05 26.99
N THR A 125 4.13 -22.94 25.83
CA THR A 125 3.45 -22.95 24.54
C THR A 125 4.24 -23.71 23.48
N ILE A 126 3.51 -24.41 22.63
CA ILE A 126 4.03 -24.97 21.38
C ILE A 126 3.07 -24.47 20.30
N LYS A 127 3.57 -23.66 19.36
CA LYS A 127 2.80 -23.05 18.28
C LYS A 127 3.49 -23.25 16.94
N GLY A 128 2.70 -23.39 15.91
CA GLY A 128 3.18 -23.42 14.53
C GLY A 128 2.14 -22.86 13.59
N SER A 129 2.61 -22.27 12.50
CA SER A 129 1.75 -21.83 11.39
C SER A 129 2.48 -21.96 10.08
N GLN A 130 1.72 -22.22 9.02
CA GLN A 130 2.18 -22.17 7.64
C GLN A 130 1.28 -21.26 6.84
N GLU A 131 1.88 -20.39 6.09
CA GLU A 131 1.21 -19.43 5.20
C GLU A 131 1.80 -19.53 3.82
N GLU A 132 0.93 -19.52 2.80
CA GLU A 132 1.37 -19.56 1.41
C GLU A 132 0.45 -18.74 0.51
N TRP A 133 1.04 -18.19 -0.54
CA TRP A 133 0.29 -17.58 -1.63
C TRP A 133 1.03 -17.75 -2.96
N ALA A 134 0.28 -17.73 -4.03
CA ALA A 134 0.80 -17.75 -5.39
C ALA A 134 0.04 -16.78 -6.28
N VAL A 135 0.77 -16.19 -7.22
CA VAL A 135 0.23 -15.32 -8.28
C VAL A 135 0.81 -15.79 -9.61
N GLN A 136 -0.05 -15.91 -10.61
CA GLN A 136 0.36 -16.10 -12.00
C GLN A 136 -0.20 -14.99 -12.87
N SER A 137 0.54 -14.59 -13.89
CA SER A 137 0.17 -13.46 -14.72
C SER A 137 0.52 -13.69 -16.18
N TYR A 138 -0.35 -13.23 -17.05
CA TYR A 138 -0.11 -13.13 -18.49
C TYR A 138 -0.06 -11.64 -18.83
N LEU A 139 1.01 -11.20 -19.46
CA LEU A 139 1.26 -9.80 -19.77
C LEU A 139 1.49 -9.63 -21.27
N PHE A 140 0.87 -8.65 -21.84
CA PHE A 140 1.20 -8.08 -23.14
C PHE A 140 1.44 -6.59 -23.00
N ASN A 141 2.56 -6.10 -23.53
CA ASN A 141 2.86 -4.67 -23.62
C ASN A 141 3.37 -4.36 -25.04
N ALA A 142 2.92 -3.25 -25.60
CA ALA A 142 3.39 -2.77 -26.89
C ALA A 142 3.55 -1.25 -26.86
N ASN A 143 4.69 -0.79 -27.37
CA ASN A 143 4.99 0.63 -27.55
C ASN A 143 5.28 0.85 -29.03
N TYR A 144 4.64 1.84 -29.60
CA TYR A 144 4.82 2.26 -30.97
C TYR A 144 5.17 3.73 -31.03
N ALA A 145 6.15 4.06 -31.84
CA ALA A 145 6.51 5.44 -32.14
C ALA A 145 6.60 5.63 -33.66
N TYR A 146 5.97 6.69 -34.14
CA TYR A 146 6.09 7.13 -35.51
C TYR A 146 6.88 8.43 -35.57
N ASP A 147 8.05 8.39 -36.22
CA ASP A 147 8.95 9.52 -36.42
C ASP A 147 9.29 10.28 -35.12
N ASN A 148 9.28 9.58 -33.99
CA ASN A 148 9.36 10.15 -32.64
C ASN A 148 8.34 11.27 -32.35
N ARG A 149 7.37 11.49 -33.22
CA ARG A 149 6.32 12.51 -33.10
C ARG A 149 5.09 11.99 -32.37
N TYR A 150 4.59 10.84 -32.80
CA TYR A 150 3.41 10.21 -32.25
C TYR A 150 3.83 8.95 -31.50
N LEU A 151 3.46 8.90 -30.23
CA LEU A 151 3.79 7.80 -29.33
C LEU A 151 2.50 7.14 -28.87
N LEU A 152 2.42 5.81 -28.95
CA LEU A 152 1.31 5.03 -28.47
C LEU A 152 1.85 3.88 -27.62
N SER A 153 1.26 3.69 -26.44
CA SER A 153 1.54 2.53 -25.59
C SER A 153 0.26 1.82 -25.23
N PHE A 154 0.30 0.50 -25.24
CA PHE A 154 -0.79 -0.36 -24.80
C PHE A 154 -0.24 -1.45 -23.90
N SER A 155 -0.90 -1.70 -22.78
CA SER A 155 -0.62 -2.87 -21.96
C SER A 155 -1.90 -3.59 -21.58
N PHE A 156 -1.80 -4.91 -21.47
CA PHE A 156 -2.84 -5.78 -20.95
C PHE A 156 -2.20 -6.79 -20.01
N ARG A 157 -2.83 -6.98 -18.85
CA ARG A 157 -2.37 -7.95 -17.85
C ARG A 157 -3.57 -8.72 -17.29
N ARG A 158 -3.44 -10.03 -17.25
CA ARG A 158 -4.38 -10.93 -16.58
C ARG A 158 -3.66 -11.59 -15.41
N ASP A 159 -4.05 -11.27 -14.21
CA ASP A 159 -3.46 -11.77 -12.97
C ASP A 159 -4.42 -12.73 -12.27
N GLY A 160 -3.92 -13.88 -11.86
CA GLY A 160 -4.61 -14.83 -11.01
C GLY A 160 -3.90 -14.96 -9.66
N ALA A 161 -4.61 -14.81 -8.54
CA ALA A 161 -4.03 -14.91 -7.21
C ALA A 161 -4.80 -15.91 -6.34
N SER A 162 -4.05 -16.67 -5.54
CA SER A 162 -4.61 -17.67 -4.60
C SER A 162 -5.42 -17.07 -3.45
N ASN A 163 -5.30 -15.75 -3.22
CA ASN A 163 -6.01 -15.03 -2.15
C ASN A 163 -7.50 -14.83 -2.41
N PHE A 164 -7.98 -15.10 -3.63
CA PHE A 164 -9.34 -14.82 -4.06
C PHE A 164 -10.21 -16.07 -4.10
N GLY A 165 -11.54 -15.84 -4.10
CA GLY A 165 -12.52 -16.87 -4.28
C GLY A 165 -12.36 -17.67 -5.57
N GLU A 166 -12.87 -18.87 -5.62
CA GLU A 166 -12.66 -19.82 -6.73
C GLU A 166 -13.08 -19.23 -8.07
N ASP A 167 -14.20 -18.53 -8.10
CA ASP A 167 -14.78 -17.95 -9.32
C ASP A 167 -14.23 -16.56 -9.66
N ALA A 168 -13.43 -15.95 -8.77
CA ALA A 168 -12.99 -14.58 -8.87
C ALA A 168 -11.46 -14.39 -8.83
N LYS A 169 -10.69 -15.48 -9.02
CA LYS A 169 -9.22 -15.48 -8.94
C LYS A 169 -8.55 -14.53 -9.92
N TYR A 170 -9.13 -14.36 -11.11
CA TYR A 170 -8.51 -13.63 -12.20
C TYR A 170 -9.05 -12.21 -12.34
N GLY A 171 -8.13 -11.22 -12.35
CA GLY A 171 -8.39 -9.85 -12.73
C GLY A 171 -7.78 -9.53 -14.09
N ASN A 172 -8.48 -8.74 -14.91
CA ASN A 172 -7.97 -8.21 -16.16
C ASN A 172 -7.73 -6.72 -15.99
N PHE A 173 -6.52 -6.28 -16.36
CA PHE A 173 -6.08 -4.90 -16.25
C PHE A 173 -5.49 -4.45 -17.57
N PHE A 174 -5.71 -3.19 -17.91
CA PHE A 174 -5.22 -2.64 -19.17
C PHE A 174 -4.76 -1.19 -18.97
N SER A 175 -3.90 -0.73 -19.85
CA SER A 175 -3.63 0.68 -20.01
C SER A 175 -3.40 1.03 -21.47
N VAL A 176 -3.81 2.23 -21.82
CA VAL A 176 -3.52 2.88 -23.10
C VAL A 176 -3.00 4.27 -22.82
N SER A 177 -1.94 4.67 -23.52
CA SER A 177 -1.43 6.04 -23.45
C SER A 177 -1.00 6.53 -24.82
N GLY A 178 -1.20 7.82 -25.04
CA GLY A 178 -0.75 8.53 -26.23
C GLY A 178 0.16 9.69 -25.85
N GLY A 179 1.15 9.95 -26.69
CA GLY A 179 2.05 11.10 -26.57
C GLY A 179 2.22 11.78 -27.93
N TRP A 180 2.24 13.10 -27.92
CA TRP A 180 2.49 13.89 -29.09
C TRP A 180 3.62 14.89 -28.84
N ASN A 181 4.73 14.71 -29.55
CA ASN A 181 5.87 15.59 -29.52
C ASN A 181 5.66 16.74 -30.52
N ILE A 182 4.93 17.78 -30.09
CA ILE A 182 4.53 18.91 -30.94
C ILE A 182 5.74 19.66 -31.49
N HIS A 183 6.82 19.78 -30.71
CA HIS A 183 8.05 20.47 -31.12
C HIS A 183 8.73 19.82 -32.35
N GLN A 184 8.36 18.58 -32.68
CA GLN A 184 8.89 17.88 -33.85
C GLN A 184 8.09 18.13 -35.14
N GLU A 185 6.93 18.79 -35.03
CA GLU A 185 6.08 19.06 -36.19
C GLU A 185 6.68 20.13 -37.10
N GLU A 186 6.40 20.02 -38.41
CA GLU A 186 6.88 20.97 -39.40
C GLU A 186 6.23 22.36 -39.25
N PHE A 187 4.97 22.40 -38.81
CA PHE A 187 4.25 23.65 -38.55
C PHE A 187 4.73 24.37 -37.29
N PHE A 188 5.48 23.70 -36.41
CA PHE A 188 5.93 24.27 -35.15
C PHE A 188 7.15 25.16 -35.36
N LYS A 189 6.93 26.50 -35.36
CA LYS A 189 7.95 27.49 -35.69
C LYS A 189 8.75 28.02 -34.48
N ALA A 190 8.32 27.70 -33.26
CA ALA A 190 8.93 28.21 -32.02
C ALA A 190 10.15 27.42 -31.54
N LYS A 191 10.83 26.69 -32.42
CA LYS A 191 11.94 25.77 -32.08
C LYS A 191 13.14 26.46 -31.46
N ASP A 192 13.32 27.78 -31.72
CA ASP A 192 14.43 28.55 -31.18
C ASP A 192 14.38 28.73 -29.68
N TRP A 193 13.16 28.72 -29.09
CA TRP A 193 12.97 28.91 -27.65
C TRP A 193 12.17 27.81 -26.98
N VAL A 194 11.54 26.87 -27.72
CA VAL A 194 10.86 25.68 -27.22
C VAL A 194 11.63 24.44 -27.69
N GLN A 195 12.47 23.90 -26.87
CA GLN A 195 13.26 22.72 -27.18
C GLN A 195 12.44 21.41 -27.06
N GLN A 196 11.46 21.40 -26.18
CA GLN A 196 10.53 20.30 -26.04
C GLN A 196 9.13 20.82 -25.73
N LEU A 197 8.13 20.28 -26.41
CA LEU A 197 6.72 20.40 -26.06
C LEU A 197 6.05 19.08 -26.38
N LYS A 198 5.61 18.37 -25.33
CA LYS A 198 4.95 17.07 -25.43
C LYS A 198 3.62 17.12 -24.69
N LEU A 199 2.58 16.71 -25.36
CA LEU A 199 1.29 16.37 -24.74
C LEU A 199 1.22 14.87 -24.49
N ARG A 200 0.64 14.47 -23.37
CA ARG A 200 0.39 13.07 -23.05
C ARG A 200 -0.98 12.89 -22.44
N ALA A 201 -1.59 11.76 -22.77
CA ALA A 201 -2.84 11.32 -22.17
C ALA A 201 -2.76 9.82 -21.89
N SER A 202 -3.37 9.37 -20.81
CA SER A 202 -3.41 7.97 -20.43
C SER A 202 -4.72 7.59 -19.78
N TYR A 203 -5.13 6.34 -19.99
CA TYR A 203 -6.23 5.72 -19.28
C TYR A 203 -5.89 4.26 -19.02
N GLY A 204 -6.15 3.78 -17.80
CA GLY A 204 -5.90 2.40 -17.49
C GLY A 204 -6.47 1.97 -16.16
N SER A 205 -6.36 0.67 -15.89
CA SER A 205 -6.77 0.06 -14.65
C SER A 205 -5.64 -0.75 -14.04
N VAL A 206 -5.59 -0.76 -12.69
CA VAL A 206 -4.72 -1.62 -11.89
C VAL A 206 -5.55 -2.33 -10.84
N GLY A 207 -5.10 -3.53 -10.45
CA GLY A 207 -5.72 -4.31 -9.39
C GLY A 207 -4.89 -4.33 -8.11
N ASN A 208 -5.58 -4.41 -6.99
CA ASN A 208 -4.98 -4.69 -5.71
C ASN A 208 -5.62 -5.94 -5.11
N ARG A 209 -4.82 -6.77 -4.40
CA ARG A 209 -5.27 -7.98 -3.72
C ARG A 209 -5.24 -7.78 -2.20
N PRO A 210 -6.06 -8.51 -1.42
CA PRO A 210 -6.00 -8.44 0.03
C PRO A 210 -4.62 -8.88 0.53
N THR A 211 -4.17 -8.24 1.59
CA THR A 211 -2.96 -8.63 2.33
C THR A 211 -3.20 -9.87 3.18
N GLU A 212 -4.42 -10.02 3.68
CA GLU A 212 -4.84 -11.20 4.43
C GLU A 212 -4.92 -12.42 3.53
N LEU A 213 -4.39 -13.52 4.06
CA LEU A 213 -4.44 -14.82 3.40
C LEU A 213 -5.69 -15.57 3.82
N TYR A 214 -6.19 -16.42 2.93
CA TYR A 214 -7.29 -17.34 3.19
C TYR A 214 -8.65 -16.68 3.48
N SER A 215 -8.82 -15.37 3.17
CA SER A 215 -10.12 -14.66 3.37
C SER A 215 -11.27 -15.24 2.55
N GLN A 216 -10.97 -16.03 1.54
CA GLN A 216 -11.95 -16.74 0.70
C GLN A 216 -12.48 -18.04 1.34
N TYR A 217 -11.84 -18.56 2.40
CA TYR A 217 -12.20 -19.83 3.04
C TYR A 217 -12.87 -19.64 4.38
N THR A 218 -13.68 -20.65 4.79
CA THR A 218 -14.10 -20.77 6.18
C THR A 218 -12.92 -21.26 7.01
N LEU A 219 -12.58 -20.53 8.05
CA LEU A 219 -11.49 -20.89 8.97
C LEU A 219 -12.06 -21.26 10.34
N TYR A 220 -11.43 -22.23 10.98
CA TYR A 220 -11.78 -22.69 12.31
C TYR A 220 -10.63 -22.36 13.29
N ALA A 221 -10.98 -21.87 14.47
CA ALA A 221 -10.07 -21.79 15.61
C ALA A 221 -10.21 -23.05 16.45
N MET A 222 -9.09 -23.75 16.67
CA MET A 222 -9.03 -25.03 17.39
C MET A 222 -8.61 -24.87 18.85
N SER A 223 -8.65 -23.63 19.38
CA SER A 223 -8.10 -23.33 20.73
C SER A 223 -9.11 -23.39 21.85
N THR A 224 -10.39 -23.62 21.55
CA THR A 224 -11.47 -23.72 22.53
C THR A 224 -11.69 -25.16 22.93
N GLY A 225 -11.28 -25.52 24.16
CA GLY A 225 -11.57 -26.84 24.73
C GLY A 225 -12.94 -26.85 25.42
N TYR A 226 -13.66 -27.96 25.29
CA TYR A 226 -14.81 -28.27 26.10
C TYR A 226 -14.51 -29.52 26.94
N ASN A 227 -14.55 -29.37 28.27
CA ASN A 227 -14.25 -30.45 29.21
C ASN A 227 -12.91 -31.17 28.99
N GLY A 228 -11.90 -30.42 28.54
CA GLY A 228 -10.54 -30.95 28.27
C GLY A 228 -10.30 -31.45 26.85
N ASP A 229 -11.33 -31.57 26.02
CA ASP A 229 -11.23 -31.97 24.62
C ASP A 229 -11.04 -30.73 23.68
N PRO A 230 -10.25 -30.87 22.63
CA PRO A 230 -10.09 -29.79 21.63
C PRO A 230 -11.44 -29.50 20.95
N GLY A 231 -11.87 -28.23 21.01
CA GLY A 231 -13.06 -27.75 20.32
C GLY A 231 -12.69 -26.89 19.11
N ALA A 232 -13.56 -26.88 18.10
CA ALA A 232 -13.43 -26.04 16.93
C ALA A 232 -14.58 -25.04 16.88
N VAL A 233 -14.27 -23.75 16.72
CA VAL A 233 -15.26 -22.70 16.45
C VAL A 233 -14.95 -22.02 15.13
N ILE A 234 -15.98 -21.54 14.43
CA ILE A 234 -15.78 -20.77 13.18
C ILE A 234 -15.13 -19.43 13.56
N ALA A 235 -13.92 -19.20 13.07
CA ALA A 235 -13.20 -17.95 13.24
C ALA A 235 -13.46 -16.97 12.08
N GLN A 236 -13.73 -17.51 10.89
CA GLN A 236 -14.01 -16.74 9.68
C GLN A 236 -14.96 -17.51 8.77
N LYS A 237 -15.88 -16.80 8.13
CA LYS A 237 -16.77 -17.36 7.11
C LYS A 237 -16.20 -17.06 5.71
N GLU A 238 -16.34 -18.02 4.80
CA GLU A 238 -15.92 -17.91 3.41
C GLU A 238 -16.58 -16.76 2.65
N ASN A 239 -15.84 -16.22 1.67
CA ASN A 239 -16.39 -15.36 0.63
C ASN A 239 -15.86 -15.81 -0.75
N LYS A 240 -16.63 -16.67 -1.43
CA LYS A 240 -16.27 -17.19 -2.77
C LYS A 240 -16.24 -16.12 -3.87
N ASN A 241 -16.90 -14.98 -3.63
CA ASN A 241 -16.98 -13.86 -4.56
C ASN A 241 -15.89 -12.78 -4.27
N LEU A 242 -14.99 -13.03 -3.33
CA LEU A 242 -13.92 -12.09 -3.03
C LEU A 242 -13.01 -11.92 -4.25
N THR A 243 -12.92 -10.70 -4.76
CA THR A 243 -12.20 -10.36 -5.99
C THR A 243 -11.29 -9.15 -5.84
N TRP A 244 -10.63 -8.77 -6.92
CA TRP A 244 -9.71 -7.67 -7.01
C TRP A 244 -10.38 -6.33 -6.73
N GLU A 245 -9.77 -5.52 -5.88
CA GLU A 245 -10.02 -4.09 -5.83
C GLU A 245 -9.47 -3.46 -7.12
N LYS A 246 -10.26 -2.62 -7.79
CA LYS A 246 -9.90 -2.03 -9.08
C LYS A 246 -9.75 -0.53 -8.99
N THR A 247 -8.64 -0.02 -9.47
CA THR A 247 -8.41 1.42 -9.61
C THR A 247 -8.28 1.79 -11.08
N TYR A 248 -9.17 2.66 -11.53
CA TYR A 248 -9.16 3.27 -12.87
C TYR A 248 -8.54 4.66 -12.77
N THR A 249 -7.55 4.94 -13.62
CA THR A 249 -6.86 6.23 -13.65
C THR A 249 -6.92 6.81 -15.04
N ALA A 250 -7.42 8.04 -15.16
CA ALA A 250 -7.29 8.89 -16.35
C ALA A 250 -6.30 10.01 -16.02
N GLY A 251 -5.36 10.26 -16.90
CA GLY A 251 -4.34 11.30 -16.74
C GLY A 251 -4.09 12.06 -18.04
N VAL A 252 -3.83 13.35 -17.91
CA VAL A 252 -3.33 14.20 -19.00
C VAL A 252 -2.16 15.02 -18.48
N GLY A 253 -1.16 15.26 -19.33
CA GLY A 253 0.04 15.98 -18.92
C GLY A 253 0.69 16.74 -20.05
N ILE A 254 1.50 17.72 -19.68
CA ILE A 254 2.32 18.57 -20.57
C ILE A 254 3.75 18.54 -20.04
N ASP A 255 4.71 18.22 -20.92
CA ASP A 255 6.13 18.34 -20.65
C ASP A 255 6.71 19.39 -21.60
N ALA A 256 7.36 20.40 -21.05
CA ALA A 256 7.98 21.44 -21.83
C ALA A 256 9.40 21.77 -21.34
N ILE A 257 10.29 22.06 -22.29
CA ILE A 257 11.61 22.66 -22.03
C ILE A 257 11.67 23.94 -22.87
N LEU A 258 11.86 25.06 -22.18
CA LEU A 258 11.88 26.39 -22.78
C LEU A 258 13.23 27.06 -22.53
N PHE A 259 13.74 27.77 -23.56
CA PHE A 259 14.98 28.56 -23.49
C PHE A 259 16.22 27.76 -23.06
N ASP A 260 16.21 26.42 -23.28
CA ASP A 260 17.25 25.49 -22.77
C ASP A 260 17.48 25.53 -21.25
N ARG A 261 16.57 26.12 -20.47
CA ARG A 261 16.77 26.42 -19.04
C ARG A 261 15.54 26.12 -18.18
N LEU A 262 14.34 26.27 -18.71
CA LEU A 262 13.10 26.12 -17.96
C LEU A 262 12.44 24.79 -18.32
N THR A 263 12.41 23.86 -17.38
CA THR A 263 11.67 22.60 -17.48
C THR A 263 10.35 22.72 -16.75
N ILE A 264 9.25 22.33 -17.40
CA ILE A 264 7.89 22.39 -16.88
C ILE A 264 7.26 21.02 -17.08
N ASN A 265 6.73 20.43 -16.00
CA ASN A 265 5.86 19.26 -16.06
C ASN A 265 4.55 19.61 -15.34
N LEU A 266 3.44 19.42 -16.05
CA LEU A 266 2.10 19.63 -15.54
C LEU A 266 1.30 18.34 -15.70
N ASP A 267 0.68 17.87 -14.64
CA ASP A 267 -0.14 16.67 -14.64
C ASP A 267 -1.48 16.92 -13.97
N TYR A 268 -2.55 16.43 -14.60
CA TYR A 268 -3.85 16.28 -14.00
C TYR A 268 -4.25 14.81 -14.03
N TYR A 269 -4.75 14.30 -12.93
CA TYR A 269 -5.27 12.94 -12.85
C TYR A 269 -6.62 12.84 -12.18
N ASN A 270 -7.37 11.81 -12.57
CA ASN A 270 -8.62 11.38 -11.96
C ASN A 270 -8.55 9.87 -11.74
N LYS A 271 -8.56 9.45 -10.49
CA LYS A 271 -8.45 8.07 -10.06
C LYS A 271 -9.71 7.65 -9.31
N LYS A 272 -10.35 6.56 -9.75
CA LYS A 272 -11.50 5.96 -9.09
C LYS A 272 -11.16 4.53 -8.68
N THR A 273 -11.22 4.25 -7.39
CA THR A 273 -11.08 2.90 -6.82
C THR A 273 -12.46 2.37 -6.51
N THR A 274 -12.78 1.18 -7.02
CA THR A 274 -14.03 0.45 -6.79
C THR A 274 -13.73 -0.90 -6.16
N ASP A 275 -14.77 -1.53 -5.63
CA ASP A 275 -14.65 -2.87 -5.04
C ASP A 275 -13.62 -2.91 -3.91
N LEU A 276 -13.56 -1.85 -3.07
CA LEU A 276 -12.62 -1.75 -1.95
C LEU A 276 -12.74 -2.98 -1.05
N LEU A 277 -11.60 -3.53 -0.69
CA LEU A 277 -11.51 -4.68 0.21
C LEU A 277 -11.71 -4.20 1.65
N TYR A 278 -12.87 -4.50 2.22
CA TYR A 278 -13.25 -4.05 3.56
C TYR A 278 -13.79 -5.22 4.40
N LYS A 279 -13.35 -5.29 5.66
CA LYS A 279 -13.90 -6.24 6.63
C LYS A 279 -15.20 -5.71 7.20
N VAL A 280 -16.32 -6.11 6.59
CA VAL A 280 -17.66 -5.72 7.02
C VAL A 280 -17.97 -6.36 8.38
N PRO A 281 -18.23 -5.57 9.42
CA PRO A 281 -18.58 -6.10 10.74
C PRO A 281 -19.90 -6.86 10.69
N LEU A 282 -19.98 -7.96 11.44
CA LEU A 282 -21.19 -8.75 11.58
C LEU A 282 -21.73 -8.63 13.02
N PRO A 283 -23.05 -8.81 13.21
CA PRO A 283 -23.64 -8.83 14.55
C PRO A 283 -23.01 -9.93 15.43
N GLY A 284 -22.77 -9.65 16.72
CA GLY A 284 -22.10 -10.54 17.66
C GLY A 284 -22.78 -11.91 17.80
N VAL A 285 -24.07 -12.01 17.52
CA VAL A 285 -24.83 -13.28 17.52
C VAL A 285 -24.35 -14.30 16.47
N THR A 286 -23.58 -13.85 15.46
CA THR A 286 -23.00 -14.73 14.44
C THR A 286 -21.76 -15.50 14.92
N GLY A 287 -21.20 -15.12 16.07
CA GLY A 287 -19.95 -15.68 16.61
C GLY A 287 -18.67 -15.26 15.88
N ILE A 288 -18.77 -14.44 14.82
CA ILE A 288 -17.65 -13.95 14.02
C ILE A 288 -17.68 -12.41 13.94
N THR A 289 -16.51 -11.78 13.97
CA THR A 289 -16.40 -10.32 14.05
C THR A 289 -16.67 -9.60 12.72
N GLY A 290 -16.51 -10.28 11.60
CA GLY A 290 -16.74 -9.70 10.28
C GLY A 290 -16.29 -10.59 9.13
N ILE A 291 -16.64 -10.20 7.93
CA ILE A 291 -16.32 -10.89 6.68
C ILE A 291 -15.73 -9.92 5.68
N TYR A 292 -14.64 -10.32 4.98
CA TYR A 292 -14.08 -9.53 3.89
C TYR A 292 -14.99 -9.51 2.67
N ARG A 293 -15.28 -8.32 2.15
CA ARG A 293 -16.08 -8.09 0.96
C ARG A 293 -15.50 -6.98 0.10
N ASN A 294 -15.79 -7.04 -1.18
CA ASN A 294 -15.53 -5.97 -2.12
C ASN A 294 -16.69 -4.97 -2.06
N VAL A 295 -16.49 -3.84 -1.39
CA VAL A 295 -17.56 -2.87 -1.10
C VAL A 295 -17.02 -1.47 -0.99
N GLY A 296 -17.83 -0.51 -1.46
CA GLY A 296 -17.47 0.89 -1.42
C GLY A 296 -16.56 1.34 -2.55
N SER A 297 -16.44 2.64 -2.68
CA SER A 297 -15.61 3.29 -3.68
C SER A 297 -15.10 4.65 -3.22
N VAL A 298 -13.90 5.00 -3.72
CA VAL A 298 -13.21 6.25 -3.41
C VAL A 298 -12.72 6.88 -4.71
N LYS A 299 -12.78 8.21 -4.77
CA LYS A 299 -12.28 9.00 -5.88
C LYS A 299 -11.16 9.92 -5.40
N ASN A 300 -10.06 9.96 -6.15
CA ASN A 300 -8.97 10.91 -6.00
C ASN A 300 -8.81 11.69 -7.30
N ASN A 301 -8.71 13.00 -7.23
CA ASN A 301 -8.31 13.83 -8.35
C ASN A 301 -7.32 14.86 -7.89
N GLY A 302 -6.33 15.12 -8.73
CA GLY A 302 -5.23 15.98 -8.34
C GLY A 302 -4.57 16.67 -9.52
N PHE A 303 -3.80 17.66 -9.16
CA PHE A 303 -2.96 18.43 -10.07
C PHE A 303 -1.55 18.50 -9.52
N GLU A 304 -0.58 18.22 -10.37
CA GLU A 304 0.85 18.23 -10.00
C GLU A 304 1.61 19.14 -10.95
N VAL A 305 2.50 19.93 -10.38
CA VAL A 305 3.38 20.86 -11.09
C VAL A 305 4.80 20.61 -10.65
N SER A 306 5.72 20.46 -11.62
CA SER A 306 7.15 20.48 -11.37
C SER A 306 7.81 21.51 -12.29
N LEU A 307 8.59 22.39 -11.69
CA LEU A 307 9.32 23.44 -12.37
C LEU A 307 10.81 23.30 -12.05
N GLY A 308 11.65 23.41 -13.06
CA GLY A 308 13.10 23.45 -12.91
C GLY A 308 13.67 24.59 -13.75
N VAL A 309 14.58 25.40 -13.19
CA VAL A 309 15.21 26.52 -13.88
C VAL A 309 16.72 26.47 -13.67
N ASP A 310 17.47 26.47 -14.77
CA ASP A 310 18.91 26.71 -14.76
C ASP A 310 19.15 28.22 -14.86
N ILE A 311 19.36 28.87 -13.71
CA ILE A 311 19.59 30.33 -13.63
C ILE A 311 20.95 30.70 -14.22
N LEU A 312 22.00 29.93 -13.84
CA LEU A 312 23.33 30.02 -14.41
C LEU A 312 23.69 28.67 -15.02
N LYS A 313 24.12 28.65 -16.27
CA LYS A 313 24.47 27.44 -17.04
C LYS A 313 25.64 27.72 -17.99
N GLY A 314 26.60 26.81 -18.00
CA GLY A 314 27.68 26.84 -19.00
C GLY A 314 28.83 27.78 -18.71
N GLY A 315 29.06 28.15 -17.46
CA GLY A 315 30.21 28.88 -16.96
C GLY A 315 30.81 28.20 -15.73
N ASP A 316 31.77 28.83 -15.07
CA ASP A 316 32.38 28.33 -13.84
C ASP A 316 31.36 28.16 -12.72
N TRP A 317 30.27 28.89 -12.77
CA TRP A 317 29.15 28.80 -11.86
C TRP A 317 27.93 28.20 -12.56
N ASN A 318 27.39 27.13 -11.97
CA ASN A 318 26.11 26.55 -12.38
C ASN A 318 25.13 26.67 -11.22
N TRP A 319 23.99 27.30 -11.47
CA TRP A 319 22.95 27.50 -10.46
C TRP A 319 21.59 27.04 -11.00
N SER A 320 21.00 26.02 -10.36
CA SER A 320 19.68 25.52 -10.67
C SER A 320 18.76 25.62 -9.48
N VAL A 321 17.47 25.84 -9.76
CA VAL A 321 16.37 25.89 -8.81
C VAL A 321 15.27 24.97 -9.30
N ALA A 322 14.69 24.18 -8.39
CA ALA A 322 13.53 23.36 -8.70
C ALA A 322 12.46 23.51 -7.62
N ALA A 323 11.20 23.49 -8.04
CA ALA A 323 10.04 23.50 -7.18
C ALA A 323 9.00 22.50 -7.67
N ASN A 324 8.28 21.88 -6.73
CA ASN A 324 7.13 21.05 -7.04
C ASN A 324 5.95 21.40 -6.14
N LEU A 325 4.74 21.21 -6.66
CA LEU A 325 3.48 21.41 -5.95
C LEU A 325 2.52 20.30 -6.35
N GLY A 326 1.92 19.64 -5.37
CA GLY A 326 0.88 18.64 -5.54
C GLY A 326 -0.38 19.02 -4.78
N LEU A 327 -1.52 18.84 -5.43
CA LEU A 327 -2.86 19.01 -4.89
C LEU A 327 -3.59 17.69 -5.06
N ASN A 328 -4.16 17.13 -4.02
CA ASN A 328 -5.00 15.94 -4.10
C ASN A 328 -6.31 16.16 -3.35
N ARG A 329 -7.40 15.75 -3.96
CA ARG A 329 -8.72 15.72 -3.34
C ARG A 329 -9.23 14.30 -3.33
N ASN A 330 -9.36 13.74 -2.13
CA ASN A 330 -9.95 12.44 -1.88
C ASN A 330 -11.43 12.58 -1.53
N LYS A 331 -12.27 11.67 -2.03
CA LYS A 331 -13.69 11.59 -1.64
C LYS A 331 -14.16 10.16 -1.65
N ILE A 332 -14.83 9.77 -0.58
CA ILE A 332 -15.65 8.55 -0.56
C ILE A 332 -16.84 8.78 -1.49
N THR A 333 -17.08 7.88 -2.42
CA THR A 333 -18.24 7.95 -3.33
C THR A 333 -19.34 6.98 -2.94
N GLU A 334 -18.98 5.88 -2.25
CA GLU A 334 -19.93 4.86 -1.83
C GLU A 334 -19.40 4.09 -0.62
N LEU A 335 -20.28 3.73 0.31
CA LEU A 335 -20.02 2.85 1.44
C LEU A 335 -20.77 1.53 1.28
N TYR A 336 -20.35 0.49 2.00
CA TYR A 336 -20.98 -0.82 1.94
C TYR A 336 -22.46 -0.79 2.38
N GLY A 337 -23.30 -1.53 1.65
CA GLY A 337 -24.71 -1.68 1.99
C GLY A 337 -25.52 -0.41 1.90
N GLY A 338 -25.04 0.63 1.16
CA GLY A 338 -25.73 1.92 1.03
C GLY A 338 -25.75 2.73 2.32
N LYS A 339 -24.84 2.46 3.26
CA LYS A 339 -24.74 3.23 4.50
C LYS A 339 -24.43 4.68 4.24
N SER A 340 -25.04 5.57 5.02
CA SER A 340 -24.77 7.01 4.99
C SER A 340 -23.44 7.35 5.67
N GLU A 341 -23.06 6.58 6.70
CA GLU A 341 -21.85 6.83 7.47
C GLU A 341 -21.35 5.58 8.20
N ILE A 342 -20.06 5.58 8.54
CA ILE A 342 -19.41 4.60 9.42
C ILE A 342 -18.46 5.38 10.34
N ILE A 343 -18.68 5.28 11.65
CA ILE A 343 -17.80 5.89 12.65
C ILE A 343 -16.83 4.82 13.14
N THR A 344 -15.54 5.12 13.10
CA THR A 344 -14.47 4.27 13.62
C THR A 344 -13.92 4.92 14.88
N ALA A 345 -14.30 4.38 16.03
CA ALA A 345 -13.88 4.88 17.33
C ALA A 345 -12.36 4.75 17.52
N ASN A 346 -11.75 5.73 18.18
CA ASN A 346 -10.32 5.76 18.54
C ASN A 346 -9.38 5.50 17.37
N ALA A 347 -9.71 6.00 16.18
CA ALA A 347 -8.90 5.85 14.97
C ALA A 347 -7.58 6.65 15.00
N GLY A 348 -7.35 7.45 16.04
CA GLY A 348 -6.08 8.13 16.28
C GLY A 348 -4.97 7.14 16.64
N THR A 349 -3.87 7.17 15.90
CA THR A 349 -2.69 6.29 16.11
C THR A 349 -1.69 6.85 17.12
N SER A 350 -1.91 8.03 17.65
CA SER A 350 -1.01 8.68 18.60
C SER A 350 -1.47 8.45 20.05
N TYR A 351 -0.53 8.21 20.95
CA TYR A 351 -0.73 8.02 22.40
C TYR A 351 -1.54 9.14 23.07
N TYR A 352 -1.71 10.31 22.40
CA TYR A 352 -2.36 11.50 22.94
C TYR A 352 -3.60 11.96 22.16
N ILE A 353 -3.99 11.27 21.07
CA ILE A 353 -5.13 11.70 20.24
C ILE A 353 -6.17 10.58 20.22
N TYR A 354 -7.21 10.73 21.04
CA TYR A 354 -8.39 9.88 21.06
C TYR A 354 -9.50 10.59 20.26
N MET A 355 -9.42 10.51 18.93
CA MET A 355 -10.46 11.05 18.05
C MET A 355 -11.02 9.96 17.16
N ASP A 356 -12.29 10.06 16.86
CA ASP A 356 -12.97 9.19 15.95
C ASP A 356 -12.74 9.66 14.50
N LYS A 357 -12.86 8.74 13.56
CA LYS A 357 -12.95 9.05 12.12
C LYS A 357 -14.34 8.70 11.62
N ILE A 358 -14.88 9.53 10.74
CA ILE A 358 -16.13 9.26 10.05
C ILE A 358 -15.88 9.01 8.57
N LEU A 359 -16.38 7.90 8.08
CA LEU A 359 -16.47 7.62 6.65
C LEU A 359 -17.88 7.98 6.21
N THR A 360 -18.01 8.94 5.32
CA THR A 360 -19.31 9.32 4.73
C THR A 360 -19.12 9.77 3.28
N PRO A 361 -20.06 9.44 2.37
CA PRO A 361 -19.97 9.86 0.98
C PRO A 361 -19.81 11.38 0.85
N GLY A 362 -18.90 11.80 -0.02
CA GLY A 362 -18.58 13.21 -0.23
C GLY A 362 -17.43 13.76 0.60
N GLN A 363 -17.04 13.08 1.69
CA GLN A 363 -15.92 13.45 2.55
C GLN A 363 -14.64 12.66 2.22
N ASP A 364 -13.53 13.12 2.76
CA ASP A 364 -12.22 12.46 2.71
C ASP A 364 -12.23 11.19 3.58
N VAL A 365 -11.47 10.17 3.20
CA VAL A 365 -11.32 8.93 4.00
C VAL A 365 -10.68 9.17 5.37
N ASP A 366 -9.95 10.28 5.54
CA ASP A 366 -9.29 10.69 6.76
C ASP A 366 -10.01 11.89 7.42
N THR A 367 -11.34 11.86 7.47
CA THR A 367 -12.15 12.89 8.09
C THR A 367 -12.27 12.65 9.58
N TRP A 368 -11.86 13.64 10.38
CA TRP A 368 -11.97 13.63 11.82
C TRP A 368 -13.40 13.94 12.27
N TYR A 369 -13.86 13.19 13.26
CA TYR A 369 -15.18 13.31 13.86
C TYR A 369 -15.06 13.39 15.38
N GLY A 370 -15.70 14.36 16.01
CA GLY A 370 -15.60 14.53 17.44
C GLY A 370 -16.32 15.75 17.95
N THR A 371 -16.09 16.04 19.23
CA THR A 371 -16.65 17.20 19.94
C THR A 371 -15.85 18.45 19.60
N GLU A 372 -16.53 19.46 19.07
CA GLU A 372 -15.88 20.69 18.61
C GLU A 372 -15.56 21.61 19.80
N TRP A 373 -14.32 22.05 19.87
CA TRP A 373 -13.83 22.99 20.89
C TRP A 373 -14.34 24.42 20.64
N ALA A 374 -14.92 25.06 21.68
CA ALA A 374 -15.46 26.41 21.59
C ALA A 374 -14.59 27.47 22.32
N GLY A 375 -13.54 27.03 23.02
CA GLY A 375 -12.67 27.94 23.78
C GLY A 375 -12.75 27.75 25.28
N VAL A 376 -12.42 28.81 25.99
CA VAL A 376 -12.45 28.87 27.47
C VAL A 376 -13.41 30.00 27.92
N ASP A 377 -14.23 29.72 28.88
CA ASP A 377 -15.10 30.73 29.51
C ASP A 377 -14.23 31.81 30.15
N PRO A 378 -14.35 33.09 29.73
CA PRO A 378 -13.50 34.16 30.23
C PRO A 378 -13.78 34.53 31.70
N GLN A 379 -14.91 34.12 32.25
CA GLN A 379 -15.29 34.44 33.62
C GLN A 379 -14.88 33.35 34.61
N THR A 380 -15.00 32.08 34.18
CA THR A 380 -14.81 30.96 35.09
C THR A 380 -13.52 30.18 34.81
N GLY A 381 -12.90 30.34 33.62
CA GLY A 381 -11.78 29.56 33.16
C GLY A 381 -12.15 28.13 32.76
N ALA A 382 -13.43 27.78 32.71
CA ALA A 382 -13.89 26.44 32.32
C ALA A 382 -13.74 26.21 30.83
N PRO A 383 -13.41 24.97 30.39
CA PRO A 383 -13.40 24.62 28.99
C PRO A 383 -14.81 24.64 28.40
N LEU A 384 -14.95 25.11 27.18
CA LEU A 384 -16.22 25.17 26.45
C LEU A 384 -16.17 24.35 25.18
N TRP A 385 -17.25 23.63 24.91
CA TRP A 385 -17.46 22.87 23.68
C TRP A 385 -18.78 23.29 23.03
N TYR A 386 -18.84 23.19 21.71
CA TYR A 386 -20.10 23.34 20.98
C TYR A 386 -21.01 22.14 21.17
N THR A 387 -22.31 22.40 21.32
CA THR A 387 -23.37 21.40 21.35
C THR A 387 -24.63 21.97 20.70
N THR A 388 -25.67 21.16 20.61
CA THR A 388 -26.97 21.54 20.05
C THR A 388 -28.05 21.40 21.09
N ASN A 389 -28.87 22.46 21.31
CA ASN A 389 -29.98 22.41 22.22
C ASN A 389 -31.20 21.67 21.61
N GLU A 390 -32.27 21.51 22.42
CA GLU A 390 -33.52 20.83 21.99
C GLU A 390 -34.20 21.49 20.77
N LYS A 391 -33.91 22.75 20.48
CA LYS A 391 -34.44 23.48 19.32
C LYS A 391 -33.55 23.35 18.06
N GLY A 392 -32.42 22.62 18.15
CA GLY A 392 -31.47 22.50 17.07
C GLY A 392 -30.52 23.68 16.92
N GLU A 393 -30.46 24.59 17.89
CA GLU A 393 -29.56 25.74 17.86
C GLU A 393 -28.19 25.40 18.45
N ARG A 394 -27.13 25.90 17.81
CA ARG A 394 -25.75 25.69 18.24
C ARG A 394 -25.47 26.58 19.45
N ILE A 395 -25.14 25.93 20.56
CA ILE A 395 -24.80 26.61 21.85
C ILE A 395 -23.46 26.09 22.38
N THR A 396 -22.94 26.68 23.44
CA THR A 396 -21.76 26.20 24.16
C THR A 396 -22.12 25.60 25.51
N THR A 397 -21.36 24.62 25.96
CA THR A 397 -21.48 23.99 27.27
C THR A 397 -20.10 23.70 27.86
N SER A 398 -19.97 23.74 29.18
CA SER A 398 -18.80 23.25 29.89
C SER A 398 -18.90 21.77 30.29
N ASP A 399 -20.04 21.12 30.02
CA ASP A 399 -20.23 19.71 30.23
C ASP A 399 -19.83 18.93 28.98
N TYR A 400 -18.68 18.22 29.03
CA TYR A 400 -18.19 17.41 27.96
C TYR A 400 -19.11 16.23 27.65
N SER A 401 -19.78 15.63 28.65
CA SER A 401 -20.70 14.51 28.43
C SER A 401 -21.91 14.94 27.62
N GLU A 402 -22.40 16.18 27.80
CA GLU A 402 -23.45 16.73 26.95
C GLU A 402 -22.97 17.06 25.56
N ALA A 403 -21.81 17.72 25.44
CA ALA A 403 -21.22 18.06 24.15
C ALA A 403 -20.90 16.80 23.29
N SER A 404 -20.43 15.74 23.92
CA SER A 404 -20.05 14.48 23.20
C SER A 404 -21.22 13.75 22.56
N LYS A 405 -22.46 14.09 22.90
CA LYS A 405 -23.68 13.57 22.24
C LYS A 405 -23.90 14.20 20.86
N HIS A 406 -23.27 15.34 20.58
CA HIS A 406 -23.42 16.13 19.35
C HIS A 406 -22.09 16.31 18.64
N GLN A 407 -21.40 15.20 18.38
CA GLN A 407 -20.16 15.21 17.61
C GLN A 407 -20.39 15.70 16.17
N THR A 408 -19.36 16.29 15.57
CA THR A 408 -19.40 16.84 14.22
C THR A 408 -18.11 16.56 13.46
N ILE A 409 -18.10 16.85 12.16
CA ILE A 409 -16.89 16.81 11.33
C ILE A 409 -16.00 17.99 11.71
N LEU A 410 -14.80 17.70 12.19
CA LEU A 410 -13.82 18.71 12.64
C LEU A 410 -12.84 19.11 11.53
N GLY A 411 -12.75 18.33 10.48
CA GLY A 411 -11.85 18.56 9.37
C GLY A 411 -11.25 17.26 8.81
N LYS A 412 -10.25 17.38 7.96
CA LYS A 412 -9.53 16.24 7.37
C LYS A 412 -8.07 16.24 7.80
N LEU A 413 -7.47 15.05 7.90
CA LEU A 413 -6.04 14.88 8.18
C LEU A 413 -5.18 15.14 6.94
N SER A 414 -5.71 14.80 5.76
CA SER A 414 -5.01 14.97 4.50
C SER A 414 -4.72 16.44 4.20
N PRO A 415 -3.48 16.85 3.86
CA PRO A 415 -3.16 18.23 3.52
C PRO A 415 -3.86 18.64 2.21
N ASP A 416 -4.19 19.93 2.06
CA ASP A 416 -4.78 20.47 0.84
C ASP A 416 -3.77 20.54 -0.30
N PHE A 417 -2.51 20.79 0.03
CA PHE A 417 -1.38 20.81 -0.91
C PHE A 417 -0.10 20.37 -0.19
N TYR A 418 0.84 19.90 -0.97
CA TYR A 418 2.21 19.60 -0.53
C TYR A 418 3.18 20.04 -1.63
N GLY A 419 4.39 20.38 -1.26
CA GLY A 419 5.39 20.82 -2.22
C GLY A 419 6.77 20.87 -1.62
N GLY A 420 7.75 21.07 -2.51
CA GLY A 420 9.13 21.17 -2.16
C GLY A 420 9.84 22.23 -3.02
N PHE A 421 10.92 22.74 -2.48
CA PHE A 421 11.81 23.66 -3.14
C PHE A 421 13.25 23.19 -2.94
N SER A 422 14.04 23.22 -3.99
CA SER A 422 15.47 22.90 -3.92
C SER A 422 16.29 23.89 -4.75
N THR A 423 17.49 24.17 -4.30
CA THR A 423 18.47 24.98 -5.04
C THR A 423 19.82 24.28 -4.99
N LYS A 424 20.52 24.30 -6.11
CA LYS A 424 21.87 23.75 -6.26
C LYS A 424 22.77 24.80 -6.91
N LEU A 425 23.79 25.20 -6.19
CA LEU A 425 24.85 26.04 -6.72
C LEU A 425 26.15 25.22 -6.74
N SER A 426 26.81 25.16 -7.88
CA SER A 426 28.13 24.54 -8.04
C SER A 426 29.09 25.48 -8.73
N TRP A 427 30.35 25.38 -8.33
CA TRP A 427 31.46 26.08 -8.96
C TRP A 427 32.44 25.01 -9.43
N GLU A 428 32.77 25.07 -10.70
CA GLU A 428 33.78 24.22 -11.34
C GLU A 428 35.04 25.07 -11.58
N ASN A 429 36.17 24.60 -11.00
CA ASN A 429 37.46 25.27 -11.12
C ASN A 429 38.33 24.49 -12.12
#